data_9af23a82e92837f8391443adad2aab59
#
_entry.id   9af23a82e92837f8391443adad2aab59
#
_cell.length_a   1.000
_cell.length_b   1.000
_cell.length_c   1.000
_cell.angle_alpha   90.00
_cell.angle_beta   90.00
_cell.angle_gamma   90.00
#
_symmetry.space_group_name_H-M   'P 1'
#
loop_
_entity.id
_entity.type
_entity.pdbx_description
1 polymer ?
#
loop_
_entity_poly.entity_id
_entity_poly.type
_entity_poly.pdbx_seq_one_letter_code
_entity_poly.pdbx_strand_id
1 'polypeptide(L)'
;MPHKFQMPQKYIDRMVERLGREHVQETLETKKTALVVVDMQNYFMDESQLAGCPVGQTIVDNVNRVADTVRQTGGIVIWLQNFIPDHSAETWKTAHERYSPEKQEIRLKSMKPGEWPFEFWPTLDIRDEDHKITKRRYSAFIQGSSDIELVLRDNGVENILICGVATNVCCESTARDAMMLNYRTLMVSDGCATFSDEEHANALIAFYTNFGDVQNTDEVCARLEASNRRNVTADSAQ
;
A
#
# COMPACT_ATOMS: atom_id res chain seq x y z
N MET A 1 -7.99 -1.75 17.29
CA MET A 1 -8.02 -3.06 16.60
C MET A 1 -8.11 -2.78 15.11
N PRO A 2 -7.48 -3.58 14.23
CA PRO A 2 -7.65 -3.46 12.78
C PRO A 2 -9.13 -3.51 12.39
N HIS A 3 -9.45 -3.02 11.20
CA HIS A 3 -10.81 -3.12 10.65
C HIS A 3 -11.28 -4.57 10.60
N LYS A 4 -12.54 -4.81 10.98
CA LYS A 4 -13.17 -6.11 10.83
C LYS A 4 -13.69 -6.24 9.41
N PHE A 5 -12.88 -6.80 8.53
CA PHE A 5 -13.26 -6.99 7.13
C PHE A 5 -13.26 -8.48 6.76
N GLN A 6 -14.33 -8.88 6.09
CA GLN A 6 -14.43 -10.15 5.38
C GLN A 6 -15.11 -9.86 4.04
N MET A 7 -14.56 -10.35 2.94
CA MET A 7 -15.15 -10.17 1.62
C MET A 7 -16.55 -10.82 1.59
N PRO A 8 -17.62 -10.06 1.30
CA PRO A 8 -18.97 -10.65 1.25
C PRO A 8 -19.08 -11.68 0.13
N GLN A 9 -19.67 -12.85 0.44
CA GLN A 9 -19.74 -14.01 -0.44
C GLN A 9 -20.24 -13.68 -1.84
N LYS A 10 -21.24 -12.81 -1.98
CA LYS A 10 -21.79 -12.39 -3.29
C LYS A 10 -20.74 -11.81 -4.26
N TYR A 11 -19.66 -11.21 -3.75
CA TYR A 11 -18.58 -10.67 -4.58
C TYR A 11 -17.56 -11.76 -4.94
N ILE A 12 -17.33 -12.71 -4.04
CA ILE A 12 -16.55 -13.93 -4.32
C ILE A 12 -17.26 -14.73 -5.41
N ASP A 13 -18.55 -15.02 -5.26
CA ASP A 13 -19.35 -15.76 -6.26
C ASP A 13 -19.29 -15.09 -7.64
N ARG A 14 -19.39 -13.74 -7.68
CA ARG A 14 -19.24 -12.97 -8.91
C ARG A 14 -17.88 -13.13 -9.58
N MET A 15 -16.80 -13.20 -8.79
CA MET A 15 -15.45 -13.42 -9.35
C MET A 15 -15.27 -14.85 -9.81
N VAL A 16 -15.78 -15.83 -9.06
CA VAL A 16 -15.77 -17.25 -9.48
C VAL A 16 -16.57 -17.44 -10.77
N GLU A 17 -17.72 -16.81 -10.91
CA GLU A 17 -18.50 -16.86 -12.17
C GLU A 17 -17.70 -16.26 -13.35
N ARG A 18 -16.97 -15.15 -13.13
CA ARG A 18 -16.19 -14.47 -14.16
C ARG A 18 -14.90 -15.18 -14.54
N LEU A 19 -14.17 -15.72 -13.56
CA LEU A 19 -12.79 -16.19 -13.69
C LEU A 19 -12.65 -17.72 -13.57
N GLY A 20 -13.68 -18.40 -13.07
CA GLY A 20 -13.59 -19.81 -12.65
C GLY A 20 -12.86 -20.03 -11.34
N ARG A 21 -12.47 -18.96 -10.64
CA ARG A 21 -11.70 -18.99 -9.37
C ARG A 21 -11.90 -17.71 -8.58
N GLU A 22 -11.56 -17.75 -7.29
CA GLU A 22 -11.71 -16.62 -6.37
C GLU A 22 -10.69 -15.52 -6.61
N HIS A 23 -9.43 -15.88 -6.87
CA HIS A 23 -8.33 -14.93 -7.03
C HIS A 23 -7.89 -14.81 -8.49
N VAL A 24 -7.54 -13.59 -8.89
CA VAL A 24 -6.98 -13.33 -10.23
C VAL A 24 -5.66 -14.06 -10.40
N GLN A 25 -4.88 -14.16 -9.33
CA GLN A 25 -3.56 -14.77 -9.32
C GLN A 25 -3.55 -15.99 -8.40
N GLU A 26 -3.16 -17.15 -8.93
CA GLU A 26 -2.99 -18.36 -8.13
C GLU A 26 -1.61 -18.44 -7.46
N THR A 27 -0.60 -17.82 -8.06
CA THR A 27 0.78 -17.83 -7.57
C THR A 27 1.38 -16.41 -7.58
N LEU A 28 2.28 -16.14 -6.65
CA LEU A 28 3.09 -14.94 -6.62
C LEU A 28 4.54 -15.31 -6.95
N GLU A 29 5.10 -14.70 -8.00
CA GLU A 29 6.53 -14.82 -8.31
C GLU A 29 7.29 -13.96 -7.31
N THR A 30 7.87 -14.59 -6.27
CA THR A 30 8.36 -13.86 -5.09
C THR A 30 9.48 -12.87 -5.41
N LYS A 31 10.45 -13.28 -6.26
CA LYS A 31 11.56 -12.41 -6.68
C LYS A 31 11.12 -11.23 -7.57
N LYS A 32 9.89 -11.24 -8.07
CA LYS A 32 9.26 -10.17 -8.85
C LYS A 32 8.15 -9.48 -8.09
N THR A 33 8.15 -9.58 -6.77
CA THR A 33 7.12 -9.01 -5.90
C THR A 33 7.70 -7.85 -5.09
N ALA A 34 6.98 -6.72 -5.09
CA ALA A 34 7.23 -5.60 -4.22
C ALA A 34 6.11 -5.43 -3.20
N LEU A 35 6.45 -5.21 -1.94
CA LEU A 35 5.54 -4.61 -0.98
C LEU A 35 5.69 -3.09 -1.05
N VAL A 36 4.58 -2.40 -1.26
CA VAL A 36 4.51 -0.93 -1.23
C VAL A 36 3.70 -0.52 0.00
N VAL A 37 4.39 0.03 0.99
CA VAL A 37 3.79 0.54 2.24
C VAL A 37 3.53 2.02 2.09
N VAL A 38 2.27 2.41 2.17
CA VAL A 38 1.79 3.75 1.81
C VAL A 38 1.61 4.61 3.06
N ASP A 39 2.36 5.72 3.13
CA ASP A 39 2.12 6.87 4.02
C ASP A 39 1.98 6.56 5.52
N MET A 40 2.66 5.54 6.04
CA MET A 40 2.65 5.27 7.49
C MET A 40 3.60 6.22 8.25
N GLN A 41 3.37 7.52 8.06
CA GLN A 41 4.06 8.63 8.70
C GLN A 41 3.31 9.08 9.96
N ASN A 42 4.01 9.71 10.90
CA ASN A 42 3.40 10.23 12.13
C ASN A 42 2.19 11.13 11.84
N TYR A 43 2.22 11.92 10.75
CA TYR A 43 1.11 12.77 10.30
C TYR A 43 -0.20 12.02 10.06
N PHE A 44 -0.11 10.78 9.59
CA PHE A 44 -1.29 9.95 9.30
C PHE A 44 -1.58 8.92 10.37
N MET A 45 -0.64 8.68 11.29
CA MET A 45 -0.75 7.63 12.31
C MET A 45 -1.14 8.16 13.68
N ASP A 46 -0.76 9.40 14.01
CA ASP A 46 -0.99 9.99 15.33
C ASP A 46 -2.30 10.79 15.36
N GLU A 47 -3.14 10.52 16.36
CA GLU A 47 -4.46 11.14 16.54
C GLU A 47 -4.43 12.66 16.74
N SER A 48 -3.30 13.21 17.19
CA SER A 48 -3.12 14.65 17.37
C SER A 48 -2.92 15.41 16.07
N GLN A 49 -2.64 14.70 14.98
CA GLN A 49 -2.36 15.30 13.68
C GLN A 49 -3.64 15.57 12.88
N LEU A 50 -3.58 16.54 11.97
CA LEU A 50 -4.73 16.97 11.15
C LEU A 50 -5.37 15.83 10.33
N ALA A 51 -4.58 14.87 9.88
CA ALA A 51 -5.05 13.70 9.13
C ALA A 51 -4.80 12.39 9.90
N GLY A 52 -4.70 12.46 11.21
CA GLY A 52 -4.43 11.31 12.07
C GLY A 52 -5.52 10.24 11.97
N CYS A 53 -5.10 9.02 11.65
CA CYS A 53 -5.91 7.81 11.61
C CYS A 53 -5.32 6.77 12.57
N PRO A 54 -5.66 6.81 13.87
CA PRO A 54 -5.02 5.97 14.88
C PRO A 54 -5.28 4.47 14.68
N VAL A 55 -6.28 4.09 13.88
CA VAL A 55 -6.47 2.70 13.43
C VAL A 55 -5.24 2.19 12.67
N GLY A 56 -4.51 3.07 11.97
CA GLY A 56 -3.26 2.73 11.30
C GLY A 56 -2.19 2.12 12.23
N GLN A 57 -2.15 2.53 13.50
CA GLN A 57 -1.23 1.94 14.48
C GLN A 57 -1.50 0.45 14.72
N THR A 58 -2.74 0.02 14.56
CA THR A 58 -3.16 -1.37 14.84
C THR A 58 -2.79 -2.35 13.73
N ILE A 59 -2.37 -1.87 12.57
CA ILE A 59 -1.94 -2.71 11.43
C ILE A 59 -0.42 -2.87 11.34
N VAL A 60 0.36 -2.19 12.18
CA VAL A 60 1.84 -2.17 12.11
C VAL A 60 2.44 -3.58 12.16
N ASP A 61 1.98 -4.43 13.06
CA ASP A 61 2.49 -5.80 13.18
C ASP A 61 2.25 -6.61 11.91
N ASN A 62 1.08 -6.45 11.28
CA ASN A 62 0.75 -7.10 10.02
C ASN A 62 1.64 -6.58 8.88
N VAL A 63 1.84 -5.27 8.78
CA VAL A 63 2.72 -4.65 7.79
C VAL A 63 4.16 -5.15 7.94
N ASN A 64 4.69 -5.15 9.17
CA ASN A 64 6.03 -5.64 9.47
C ASN A 64 6.18 -7.13 9.10
N ARG A 65 5.17 -7.95 9.38
CA ARG A 65 5.16 -9.38 9.02
C ARG A 65 5.16 -9.60 7.51
N VAL A 66 4.35 -8.87 6.76
CA VAL A 66 4.36 -8.94 5.28
C VAL A 66 5.71 -8.48 4.75
N ALA A 67 6.27 -7.37 5.27
CA ALA A 67 7.58 -6.86 4.87
C ALA A 67 8.70 -7.89 5.10
N ASP A 68 8.73 -8.51 6.28
CA ASP A 68 9.69 -9.57 6.59
C ASP A 68 9.56 -10.77 5.66
N THR A 69 8.33 -11.24 5.40
CA THR A 69 8.07 -12.37 4.49
C THR A 69 8.51 -12.04 3.06
N VAL A 70 8.23 -10.83 2.56
CA VAL A 70 8.64 -10.39 1.22
C VAL A 70 10.17 -10.40 1.09
N ARG A 71 10.90 -9.85 2.07
CA ARG A 71 12.37 -9.88 2.10
C ARG A 71 12.92 -11.31 2.12
N GLN A 72 12.41 -12.16 3.00
CA GLN A 72 12.84 -13.56 3.13
C GLN A 72 12.61 -14.38 1.87
N THR A 73 11.64 -14.01 1.06
CA THR A 73 11.32 -14.69 -0.20
C THR A 73 11.93 -14.05 -1.44
N GLY A 74 12.80 -13.04 -1.24
CA GLY A 74 13.61 -12.39 -2.28
C GLY A 74 12.89 -11.26 -3.04
N GLY A 75 11.77 -10.78 -2.54
CA GLY A 75 11.10 -9.57 -3.02
C GLY A 75 11.72 -8.29 -2.41
N ILE A 76 11.20 -7.13 -2.80
CA ILE A 76 11.64 -5.82 -2.31
C ILE A 76 10.55 -5.12 -1.49
N VAL A 77 10.97 -4.25 -0.57
CA VAL A 77 10.04 -3.43 0.23
C VAL A 77 10.27 -1.95 -0.11
N ILE A 78 9.18 -1.24 -0.37
CA ILE A 78 9.16 0.18 -0.71
C ILE A 78 8.27 0.91 0.31
N TRP A 79 8.86 1.87 1.03
CA TRP A 79 8.18 2.74 1.98
C TRP A 79 7.90 4.08 1.33
N LEU A 80 6.63 4.42 1.17
CA LEU A 80 6.21 5.71 0.62
C LEU A 80 6.00 6.74 1.72
N GLN A 81 6.53 7.96 1.49
CA GLN A 81 6.24 9.13 2.29
C GLN A 81 5.55 10.19 1.45
N ASN A 82 4.41 10.67 1.91
CA ASN A 82 3.78 11.82 1.29
C ASN A 82 4.58 13.08 1.63
N PHE A 83 4.93 13.83 0.61
CA PHE A 83 5.65 15.09 0.69
C PHE A 83 4.86 16.20 0.01
N ILE A 84 4.77 17.36 0.65
CA ILE A 84 4.06 18.51 0.09
C ILE A 84 5.08 19.61 -0.20
N PRO A 85 5.46 19.81 -1.49
CA PRO A 85 6.39 20.87 -1.88
C PRO A 85 5.78 22.27 -1.71
N ASP A 86 6.62 23.30 -1.56
CA ASP A 86 6.17 24.69 -1.34
C ASP A 86 5.24 25.22 -2.45
N HIS A 87 5.53 24.83 -3.70
CA HIS A 87 4.72 25.19 -4.87
C HIS A 87 3.49 24.29 -5.10
N SER A 88 3.13 23.47 -4.12
CA SER A 88 2.00 22.53 -4.26
C SER A 88 0.65 23.22 -4.45
N ALA A 89 0.48 24.44 -3.91
CA ALA A 89 -0.73 25.24 -4.13
C ALA A 89 -0.95 25.62 -5.61
N GLU A 90 0.12 25.70 -6.39
CA GLU A 90 0.07 25.99 -7.84
C GLU A 90 -0.18 24.70 -8.65
N THR A 91 0.48 23.61 -8.25
CA THR A 91 0.48 22.36 -9.02
C THR A 91 -0.63 21.38 -8.62
N TRP A 92 -1.27 21.60 -7.46
CA TRP A 92 -2.39 20.79 -6.96
C TRP A 92 -3.40 21.62 -6.16
N LYS A 93 -3.85 22.70 -6.78
CA LYS A 93 -4.77 23.68 -6.19
C LYS A 93 -6.03 23.03 -5.60
N THR A 94 -6.64 22.11 -6.32
CA THR A 94 -7.88 21.43 -5.91
C THR A 94 -7.75 20.64 -4.60
N ALA A 95 -6.57 20.12 -4.27
CA ALA A 95 -6.33 19.47 -2.98
C ALA A 95 -6.24 20.51 -1.84
N HIS A 96 -5.67 21.67 -2.13
CA HIS A 96 -5.59 22.77 -1.17
C HIS A 96 -6.95 23.38 -0.87
N GLU A 97 -7.82 23.53 -1.87
CA GLU A 97 -9.19 24.06 -1.71
C GLU A 97 -10.07 23.24 -0.76
N ARG A 98 -9.67 22.02 -0.40
CA ARG A 98 -10.37 21.17 0.58
C ARG A 98 -10.08 21.54 2.04
N TYR A 99 -9.19 22.50 2.29
CA TYR A 99 -8.77 22.90 3.62
C TYR A 99 -8.94 24.41 3.81
N SER A 100 -9.26 24.85 5.04
CA SER A 100 -9.16 26.26 5.39
C SER A 100 -7.71 26.75 5.28
N PRO A 101 -7.47 28.07 5.10
CA PRO A 101 -6.10 28.60 5.01
C PRO A 101 -5.20 28.19 6.18
N GLU A 102 -5.72 28.22 7.40
CA GLU A 102 -5.01 27.79 8.61
C GLU A 102 -4.60 26.30 8.55
N LYS A 103 -5.52 25.43 8.15
CA LYS A 103 -5.24 23.98 8.01
C LYS A 103 -4.27 23.70 6.86
N GLN A 104 -4.29 24.51 5.80
CA GLN A 104 -3.30 24.42 4.72
C GLN A 104 -1.89 24.73 5.23
N GLU A 105 -1.73 25.77 6.04
CA GLU A 105 -0.43 26.14 6.62
C GLU A 105 0.11 25.01 7.52
N ILE A 106 -0.72 24.48 8.43
CA ILE A 106 -0.35 23.33 9.26
C ILE A 106 0.10 22.15 8.40
N ARG A 107 -0.66 21.80 7.37
CA ARG A 107 -0.37 20.69 6.47
C ARG A 107 0.94 20.87 5.69
N LEU A 108 1.17 22.08 5.17
CA LEU A 108 2.39 22.42 4.45
C LEU A 108 3.64 22.34 5.33
N LYS A 109 3.53 22.75 6.59
CA LYS A 109 4.61 22.68 7.57
C LYS A 109 4.88 21.22 7.97
N SER A 110 3.83 20.49 8.30
CA SER A 110 3.93 19.10 8.82
C SER A 110 4.53 18.12 7.83
N MET A 111 4.33 18.31 6.51
CA MET A 111 4.69 17.35 5.49
C MET A 111 6.03 17.67 4.81
N LYS A 112 7.03 18.05 5.60
CA LYS A 112 8.39 18.38 5.14
C LYS A 112 9.45 17.53 5.84
N PRO A 113 10.54 17.17 5.15
CA PRO A 113 11.67 16.48 5.76
C PRO A 113 12.21 17.25 6.99
N GLY A 114 12.50 16.51 8.06
CA GLY A 114 12.98 17.06 9.33
C GLY A 114 11.88 17.45 10.30
N GLU A 115 10.63 17.48 9.88
CA GLU A 115 9.50 17.66 10.79
C GLU A 115 9.02 16.31 11.31
N TRP A 116 8.75 16.20 12.61
CA TRP A 116 8.30 14.94 13.23
C TRP A 116 7.07 14.32 12.54
N PRO A 117 6.05 15.06 12.10
CA PRO A 117 4.91 14.47 11.40
C PRO A 117 5.28 13.81 10.05
N PHE A 118 6.36 14.26 9.40
CA PHE A 118 6.83 13.70 8.14
C PHE A 118 7.51 12.34 8.32
N GLU A 119 8.13 12.09 9.49
CA GLU A 119 8.87 10.86 9.73
C GLU A 119 7.95 9.62 9.78
N PHE A 120 8.50 8.46 9.47
CA PHE A 120 7.80 7.19 9.58
C PHE A 120 7.42 6.88 11.02
N TRP A 121 6.34 6.13 11.20
CA TRP A 121 5.91 5.64 12.51
C TRP A 121 7.00 4.78 13.15
N PRO A 122 7.35 5.01 14.44
CA PRO A 122 8.59 4.49 15.03
C PRO A 122 8.69 2.96 15.16
N THR A 123 7.56 2.26 15.13
CA THR A 123 7.51 0.79 15.30
C THR A 123 7.46 0.01 13.99
N LEU A 124 7.63 0.69 12.84
CA LEU A 124 7.80 0.05 11.55
C LEU A 124 9.19 -0.55 11.42
N ASP A 125 9.28 -1.81 10.95
CA ASP A 125 10.55 -2.51 10.68
C ASP A 125 11.12 -2.10 9.32
N ILE A 126 11.66 -0.88 9.27
CA ILE A 126 12.30 -0.32 8.07
C ILE A 126 13.78 -0.63 8.10
N ARG A 127 14.29 -1.34 7.09
CA ARG A 127 15.70 -1.77 7.00
C ARG A 127 16.48 -0.93 5.99
N ASP A 128 17.81 -1.02 6.08
CA ASP A 128 18.71 -0.24 5.21
C ASP A 128 18.61 -0.64 3.75
N GLU A 129 18.29 -1.91 3.47
CA GLU A 129 18.09 -2.46 2.14
C GLU A 129 16.76 -2.05 1.49
N ASP A 130 15.82 -1.49 2.26
CA ASP A 130 14.51 -1.08 1.76
C ASP A 130 14.58 0.24 0.97
N HIS A 131 13.71 0.38 0.00
CA HIS A 131 13.56 1.63 -0.75
C HIS A 131 12.66 2.62 0.01
N LYS A 132 13.10 3.87 0.14
CA LYS A 132 12.31 4.99 0.69
C LYS A 132 12.05 5.97 -0.43
N ILE A 133 10.77 6.21 -0.76
CA ILE A 133 10.37 7.04 -1.90
C ILE A 133 9.36 8.09 -1.44
N THR A 134 9.60 9.35 -1.80
CA THR A 134 8.62 10.42 -1.58
C THR A 134 7.64 10.52 -2.74
N LYS A 135 6.36 10.74 -2.45
CA LYS A 135 5.32 11.01 -3.43
C LYS A 135 4.60 12.33 -3.14
N ARG A 136 4.08 12.97 -4.17
CA ARG A 136 3.47 14.32 -4.10
C ARG A 136 1.97 14.33 -4.40
N ARG A 137 1.35 13.17 -4.58
CA ARG A 137 -0.09 12.97 -4.87
C ARG A 137 -0.61 11.79 -4.07
N TYR A 138 -1.91 11.52 -4.11
CA TYR A 138 -2.48 10.34 -3.46
C TYR A 138 -1.89 9.07 -4.06
N SER A 139 -1.94 8.92 -5.38
CA SER A 139 -1.25 7.82 -6.05
C SER A 139 0.25 8.10 -6.19
N ALA A 140 1.07 7.07 -6.01
CA ALA A 140 2.50 7.13 -6.28
C ALA A 140 2.84 7.15 -7.78
N PHE A 141 1.93 6.66 -8.64
CA PHE A 141 2.18 6.45 -10.07
C PHE A 141 1.75 7.59 -10.97
N ILE A 142 0.81 8.45 -10.52
CA ILE A 142 0.36 9.56 -11.36
C ILE A 142 1.54 10.49 -11.71
N GLN A 143 1.53 11.01 -12.93
CA GLN A 143 2.60 11.86 -13.48
C GLN A 143 3.06 12.94 -12.48
N GLY A 144 4.37 12.98 -12.22
CA GLY A 144 5.00 13.94 -11.32
C GLY A 144 4.80 13.65 -9.84
N SER A 145 4.25 12.48 -9.46
CA SER A 145 4.07 12.10 -8.06
C SER A 145 5.35 11.56 -7.44
N SER A 146 5.95 10.54 -8.02
CA SER A 146 7.17 9.89 -7.53
C SER A 146 7.92 9.16 -8.64
N ASP A 147 9.08 8.62 -8.28
CA ASP A 147 9.92 7.81 -9.17
C ASP A 147 9.74 6.29 -8.92
N ILE A 148 8.64 5.88 -8.29
CA ILE A 148 8.39 4.47 -7.92
C ILE A 148 8.49 3.53 -9.12
N GLU A 149 8.00 3.93 -10.29
CA GLU A 149 8.00 3.09 -11.49
C GLU A 149 9.42 2.75 -11.96
N LEU A 150 10.39 3.66 -11.77
CA LEU A 150 11.79 3.39 -12.06
C LEU A 150 12.32 2.28 -11.16
N VAL A 151 12.09 2.38 -9.85
CA VAL A 151 12.54 1.37 -8.87
C VAL A 151 11.91 0.00 -9.16
N LEU A 152 10.61 -0.04 -9.43
CA LEU A 152 9.91 -1.30 -9.75
C LEU A 152 10.46 -1.96 -11.03
N ARG A 153 10.68 -1.19 -12.07
CA ARG A 153 11.21 -1.67 -13.34
C ARG A 153 12.65 -2.16 -13.22
N ASP A 154 13.51 -1.40 -12.52
CA ASP A 154 14.93 -1.75 -12.34
C ASP A 154 15.10 -3.04 -11.53
N ASN A 155 14.12 -3.39 -10.66
CA ASN A 155 14.06 -4.63 -9.91
C ASN A 155 13.21 -5.73 -10.58
N GLY A 156 12.73 -5.52 -11.80
CA GLY A 156 11.95 -6.52 -12.55
C GLY A 156 10.62 -6.88 -11.88
N VAL A 157 10.01 -5.96 -11.13
CA VAL A 157 8.77 -6.20 -10.39
C VAL A 157 7.59 -6.38 -11.36
N GLU A 158 6.78 -7.40 -11.10
CA GLU A 158 5.53 -7.68 -11.82
C GLU A 158 4.32 -7.69 -10.86
N ASN A 159 4.55 -7.98 -9.57
CA ASN A 159 3.50 -8.09 -8.56
C ASN A 159 3.69 -7.01 -7.48
N ILE A 160 2.61 -6.35 -7.10
CA ILE A 160 2.61 -5.31 -6.07
C ILE A 160 1.62 -5.68 -4.97
N LEU A 161 2.10 -5.75 -3.75
CA LEU A 161 1.31 -5.84 -2.53
C LEU A 161 1.18 -4.43 -1.93
N ILE A 162 -0.02 -4.02 -1.56
CA ILE A 162 -0.29 -2.68 -0.98
C ILE A 162 -0.69 -2.83 0.48
N CYS A 163 0.04 -2.14 1.35
CA CYS A 163 -0.29 -1.91 2.75
C CYS A 163 -0.26 -0.41 3.07
N GLY A 164 -0.81 0.00 4.22
CA GLY A 164 -0.66 1.36 4.75
C GLY A 164 -1.96 2.14 4.91
N VAL A 165 -1.88 3.48 4.82
CA VAL A 165 -2.97 4.42 5.08
C VAL A 165 -3.08 5.51 4.00
N ALA A 166 -4.28 6.05 3.72
CA ALA A 166 -5.58 5.49 4.07
C ALA A 166 -6.06 4.55 2.96
N THR A 167 -6.77 3.46 3.33
CA THR A 167 -7.23 2.41 2.40
C THR A 167 -7.92 2.99 1.18
N ASN A 168 -8.92 3.85 1.37
CA ASN A 168 -9.79 4.43 0.34
C ASN A 168 -9.22 5.70 -0.33
N VAL A 169 -8.00 6.10 0.00
CA VAL A 169 -7.36 7.29 -0.57
C VAL A 169 -6.03 6.91 -1.21
N CYS A 170 -4.92 6.99 -0.47
CA CYS A 170 -3.58 6.79 -1.03
C CYS A 170 -3.33 5.34 -1.43
N CYS A 171 -3.78 4.36 -0.63
CA CYS A 171 -3.62 2.94 -0.95
C CYS A 171 -4.40 2.56 -2.21
N GLU A 172 -5.70 2.84 -2.24
CA GLU A 172 -6.55 2.50 -3.38
C GLU A 172 -6.14 3.26 -4.65
N SER A 173 -5.81 4.56 -4.55
CA SER A 173 -5.34 5.32 -5.72
C SER A 173 -4.05 4.73 -6.31
N THR A 174 -3.08 4.37 -5.45
CA THR A 174 -1.83 3.75 -5.86
C THR A 174 -2.08 2.36 -6.46
N ALA A 175 -2.93 1.55 -5.84
CA ALA A 175 -3.25 0.21 -6.30
C ALA A 175 -3.96 0.19 -7.66
N ARG A 176 -4.90 1.11 -7.90
CA ARG A 176 -5.62 1.23 -9.17
C ARG A 176 -4.69 1.65 -10.31
N ASP A 177 -3.84 2.64 -10.08
CA ASP A 177 -2.87 3.09 -11.09
C ASP A 177 -1.83 2.00 -11.38
N ALA A 178 -1.35 1.29 -10.36
CA ALA A 178 -0.45 0.15 -10.54
C ALA A 178 -1.07 -0.92 -11.47
N MET A 179 -2.33 -1.29 -11.23
CA MET A 179 -3.04 -2.24 -12.09
C MET A 179 -3.19 -1.73 -13.53
N MET A 180 -3.54 -0.46 -13.71
CA MET A 180 -3.67 0.14 -15.04
C MET A 180 -2.33 0.27 -15.78
N LEU A 181 -1.20 0.31 -15.04
CA LEU A 181 0.16 0.22 -15.56
C LEU A 181 0.66 -1.22 -15.75
N ASN A 182 -0.25 -2.21 -15.69
CA ASN A 182 0.00 -3.63 -15.95
C ASN A 182 0.76 -4.38 -14.83
N TYR A 183 0.80 -3.85 -13.61
CA TYR A 183 1.24 -4.62 -12.45
C TYR A 183 0.09 -5.49 -11.92
N ARG A 184 0.41 -6.71 -11.53
CA ARG A 184 -0.51 -7.57 -10.78
C ARG A 184 -0.58 -7.06 -9.35
N THR A 185 -1.72 -6.49 -8.97
CA THR A 185 -1.85 -5.75 -7.72
C THR A 185 -2.79 -6.43 -6.74
N LEU A 186 -2.38 -6.47 -5.48
CA LEU A 186 -3.12 -7.04 -4.36
C LEU A 186 -3.12 -6.04 -3.19
N MET A 187 -4.28 -5.78 -2.60
CA MET A 187 -4.39 -5.01 -1.36
C MET A 187 -4.49 -5.97 -0.17
N VAL A 188 -3.64 -5.74 0.87
CA VAL A 188 -3.65 -6.53 2.09
C VAL A 188 -4.72 -5.99 3.03
N SER A 189 -5.81 -6.71 3.22
CA SER A 189 -7.01 -6.20 3.88
C SER A 189 -6.78 -5.76 5.34
N ASP A 190 -6.03 -6.52 6.12
CA ASP A 190 -5.65 -6.22 7.49
C ASP A 190 -4.27 -5.57 7.63
N GLY A 191 -3.63 -5.26 6.50
CA GLY A 191 -2.43 -4.43 6.35
C GLY A 191 -2.74 -3.00 5.85
N CYS A 192 -4.01 -2.68 5.59
CA CYS A 192 -4.50 -1.35 5.25
C CYS A 192 -5.44 -0.83 6.33
N ALA A 193 -5.47 0.49 6.55
CA ALA A 193 -6.40 1.13 7.48
C ALA A 193 -6.91 2.49 6.96
N THR A 194 -8.09 2.89 7.43
CA THR A 194 -8.71 4.19 7.19
C THR A 194 -9.61 4.58 8.37
N PHE A 195 -10.43 5.60 8.23
CA PHE A 195 -11.17 6.23 9.34
C PHE A 195 -12.39 5.42 9.81
N SER A 196 -12.97 4.56 8.97
CA SER A 196 -14.14 3.74 9.33
C SER A 196 -14.12 2.38 8.65
N ASP A 197 -14.81 1.40 9.28
CA ASP A 197 -14.97 0.06 8.70
C ASP A 197 -15.74 0.11 7.36
N GLU A 198 -16.69 1.04 7.22
CA GLU A 198 -17.47 1.22 6.00
C GLU A 198 -16.62 1.72 4.84
N GLU A 199 -15.79 2.75 5.04
CA GLU A 199 -14.89 3.28 4.03
C GLU A 199 -13.86 2.23 3.61
N HIS A 200 -13.32 1.49 4.58
CA HIS A 200 -12.40 0.40 4.34
C HIS A 200 -13.01 -0.71 3.48
N ALA A 201 -14.18 -1.20 3.89
CA ALA A 201 -14.88 -2.26 3.18
C ALA A 201 -15.27 -1.85 1.75
N ASN A 202 -15.79 -0.63 1.56
CA ASN A 202 -16.19 -0.13 0.24
C ASN A 202 -15.00 -0.06 -0.73
N ALA A 203 -13.85 0.42 -0.27
CA ALA A 203 -12.63 0.48 -1.08
C ALA A 203 -12.15 -0.91 -1.49
N LEU A 204 -12.05 -1.85 -0.52
CA LEU A 204 -11.58 -3.21 -0.80
C LEU A 204 -12.54 -3.99 -1.72
N ILE A 205 -13.85 -3.86 -1.54
CA ILE A 205 -14.85 -4.47 -2.42
C ILE A 205 -14.73 -3.93 -3.85
N ALA A 206 -14.64 -2.61 -4.01
CA ALA A 206 -14.50 -1.98 -5.31
C ALA A 206 -13.20 -2.43 -6.02
N PHE A 207 -12.11 -2.51 -5.27
CA PHE A 207 -10.83 -2.97 -5.79
C PHE A 207 -10.87 -4.44 -6.20
N TYR A 208 -11.35 -5.34 -5.34
CA TYR A 208 -11.45 -6.77 -5.60
C TYR A 208 -12.26 -7.09 -6.85
N THR A 209 -13.37 -6.42 -7.03
CA THR A 209 -14.29 -6.72 -8.15
C THR A 209 -13.82 -6.21 -9.50
N ASN A 210 -12.86 -5.27 -9.56
CA ASN A 210 -12.52 -4.58 -10.82
C ASN A 210 -11.03 -4.43 -11.11
N PHE A 211 -10.14 -4.45 -10.09
CA PHE A 211 -8.75 -4.04 -10.29
C PHE A 211 -7.72 -5.11 -9.90
N GLY A 212 -7.97 -5.90 -8.86
CA GLY A 212 -6.98 -6.87 -8.39
C GLY A 212 -7.50 -7.73 -7.25
N ASP A 213 -6.58 -8.39 -6.55
CA ASP A 213 -6.92 -9.26 -5.44
C ASP A 213 -6.96 -8.51 -4.10
N VAL A 214 -7.74 -9.03 -3.16
CA VAL A 214 -7.76 -8.64 -1.76
C VAL A 214 -7.58 -9.88 -0.91
N GLN A 215 -6.57 -9.89 -0.04
CA GLN A 215 -6.26 -10.99 0.86
C GLN A 215 -5.78 -10.45 2.20
N ASN A 216 -5.88 -11.25 3.25
CA ASN A 216 -5.32 -10.88 4.55
C ASN A 216 -3.82 -11.23 4.65
N THR A 217 -3.17 -10.80 5.71
CA THR A 217 -1.75 -11.04 5.98
C THR A 217 -1.39 -12.51 6.01
N ASP A 218 -2.22 -13.37 6.63
CA ASP A 218 -1.95 -14.81 6.72
C ASP A 218 -1.96 -15.46 5.32
N GLU A 219 -2.93 -15.12 4.50
CA GLU A 219 -3.06 -15.62 3.13
C GLU A 219 -1.88 -15.18 2.25
N VAL A 220 -1.51 -13.91 2.32
CA VAL A 220 -0.39 -13.36 1.55
C VAL A 220 0.93 -14.01 1.95
N CYS A 221 1.25 -14.08 3.25
CA CYS A 221 2.48 -14.70 3.74
C CYS A 221 2.55 -16.18 3.36
N ALA A 222 1.47 -16.95 3.56
CA ALA A 222 1.42 -18.36 3.19
C ALA A 222 1.66 -18.58 1.69
N ARG A 223 1.12 -17.71 0.82
CA ARG A 223 1.32 -17.78 -0.64
C ARG A 223 2.74 -17.46 -1.06
N LEU A 224 3.36 -16.43 -0.48
CA LEU A 224 4.76 -16.09 -0.73
C LEU A 224 5.68 -17.25 -0.34
N GLU A 225 5.51 -17.79 0.86
CA GLU A 225 6.30 -18.95 1.33
C GLU A 225 6.11 -20.20 0.46
N ALA A 226 4.87 -20.50 0.07
CA ALA A 226 4.57 -21.65 -0.80
C ALA A 226 5.19 -21.50 -2.20
N SER A 227 5.19 -20.28 -2.75
CA SER A 227 5.80 -19.97 -4.04
C SER A 227 7.33 -20.05 -3.95
N ASN A 228 7.93 -19.55 -2.88
CA ASN A 228 9.38 -19.62 -2.67
C ASN A 228 9.87 -21.08 -2.56
N ARG A 229 9.16 -21.94 -1.82
CA ARG A 229 9.49 -23.38 -1.74
C ARG A 229 9.48 -24.07 -3.10
N ARG A 230 8.54 -23.73 -3.99
CA ARG A 230 8.48 -24.28 -5.37
C ARG A 230 9.66 -23.84 -6.22
N ASN A 231 10.08 -22.58 -6.11
CA ASN A 231 11.22 -22.04 -6.85
C ASN A 231 12.53 -22.72 -6.40
N VAL A 232 12.75 -22.90 -5.10
CA VAL A 232 13.95 -23.58 -4.56
C VAL A 232 14.02 -25.04 -5.03
N THR A 233 12.90 -25.75 -5.09
CA THR A 233 12.88 -27.15 -5.59
C THR A 233 13.13 -27.24 -7.08
N ALA A 234 12.66 -26.29 -7.87
CA ALA A 234 12.89 -26.24 -9.32
C ALA A 234 14.36 -25.93 -9.65
N ASP A 235 14.97 -24.97 -8.94
CA ASP A 235 16.40 -24.61 -9.10
C ASP A 235 17.35 -25.75 -8.67
N SER A 236 16.93 -26.60 -7.72
CA SER A 236 17.72 -27.75 -7.23
C SER A 236 17.65 -28.97 -8.16
N ALA A 237 16.73 -28.98 -9.13
CA ALA A 237 16.52 -30.09 -10.07
C ALA A 237 17.17 -29.86 -11.44
N GLN A 238 17.84 -28.72 -11.64
CA GLN A 238 18.66 -28.38 -12.81
C GLN A 238 20.16 -28.57 -12.50
#